data_3c35445b6cad5e0f54a6bf862807d132
#
_entry.id   3c35445b6cad5e0f54a6bf862807d132
#
_cell.length_a   1.000
_cell.length_b   1.000
_cell.length_c   1.000
_cell.angle_alpha   90.00
_cell.angle_beta   90.00
_cell.angle_gamma   90.00
#
_symmetry.space_group_name_H-M   'P 1'
#
loop_
_entity.id
_entity.type
_entity.pdbx_description
1 polymer ?
#
loop_
_entity_poly.entity_id
_entity_poly.type
_entity_poly.pdbx_seq_one_letter_code
_entity_poly.pdbx_strand_id
1 'polypeptide(L)'
;VNLLHLESSGSWGGQEYRTCLEINWLNASGHRAWLICDPTSEVLTKARELGTPVIPMSLRHRINPLVSFRIWLFCRRHRVDLIKTYSSKDHWLCLPLFLCGMPVTRARCITDPLGKKNRAFIYRHGCAKIVADAQVIKKEFIEQYGIAPEKIEVIGSAVDLEKFSPKHDPMKFRREVGLSAEIPIIANIGMIRPDKGQFNLVEAARIVRHQRKDAHFVFVGEATGGRSREKWVRKAIDRAGLNGNVLMMGYRWDIPDILAAANMVVIASRHTEASPIVLREAFASGRPVVATRVGDVPEIIVHGENGLIVQPNDSNALATAILLFLSDAKLAARCAENGLRYAREHFCFDRMMRAKLDVDLALVEASKRRRVRSEAAPLAPIASPEPILPD
;
A
#
# COMPACT_ATOMS: atom_id res chain seq x y z
N VAL A 1 -22.15 -8.66 -6.11
CA VAL A 1 -22.07 -7.19 -6.19
C VAL A 1 -21.22 -6.75 -7.37
N ASN A 2 -21.51 -5.55 -7.89
CA ASN A 2 -20.81 -4.91 -8.98
C ASN A 2 -20.00 -3.73 -8.43
N LEU A 3 -18.69 -3.77 -8.53
CA LEU A 3 -17.77 -2.81 -7.92
C LEU A 3 -16.98 -2.05 -8.99
N LEU A 4 -16.85 -0.74 -8.85
CA LEU A 4 -16.06 0.07 -9.74
C LEU A 4 -14.87 0.69 -8.98
N HIS A 5 -13.66 0.39 -9.43
CA HIS A 5 -12.42 0.94 -8.89
C HIS A 5 -11.93 2.09 -9.78
N LEU A 6 -11.52 3.20 -9.17
CA LEU A 6 -10.90 4.33 -9.87
C LEU A 6 -9.49 4.55 -9.36
N GLU A 7 -8.51 4.53 -10.27
CA GLU A 7 -7.11 4.81 -9.96
C GLU A 7 -6.54 5.83 -10.94
N SER A 8 -6.25 7.02 -10.44
CA SER A 8 -5.72 8.13 -11.26
C SER A 8 -4.20 8.29 -11.18
N SER A 9 -3.49 7.30 -10.63
CA SER A 9 -2.02 7.26 -10.67
C SER A 9 -1.51 7.19 -12.10
N GLY A 10 -0.44 7.93 -12.39
CA GLY A 10 0.26 7.85 -13.67
C GLY A 10 1.34 6.77 -13.69
N SER A 11 1.84 6.35 -12.53
CA SER A 11 2.93 5.40 -12.34
C SER A 11 2.42 4.08 -11.78
N TRP A 12 3.24 3.03 -11.92
CA TRP A 12 2.96 1.71 -11.38
C TRP A 12 3.72 1.48 -10.08
N GLY A 13 3.04 0.97 -9.06
CA GLY A 13 3.60 0.66 -7.76
C GLY A 13 2.79 -0.39 -7.00
N GLY A 14 3.10 -0.56 -5.73
CA GLY A 14 2.45 -1.59 -4.90
C GLY A 14 0.94 -1.37 -4.69
N GLN A 15 0.47 -0.13 -4.66
CA GLN A 15 -0.96 0.17 -4.54
C GLN A 15 -1.72 -0.26 -5.80
N GLU A 16 -1.24 0.14 -6.98
CA GLU A 16 -1.85 -0.15 -8.27
C GLU A 16 -1.86 -1.66 -8.55
N TYR A 17 -0.76 -2.35 -8.25
CA TYR A 17 -0.67 -3.81 -8.34
C TYR A 17 -1.71 -4.49 -7.43
N ARG A 18 -1.82 -4.10 -6.16
CA ARG A 18 -2.81 -4.65 -5.22
C ARG A 18 -4.24 -4.37 -5.67
N THR A 19 -4.51 -3.19 -6.24
CA THR A 19 -5.84 -2.86 -6.80
C THR A 19 -6.22 -3.84 -7.92
N CYS A 20 -5.28 -4.17 -8.81
CA CYS A 20 -5.53 -5.18 -9.85
C CYS A 20 -5.77 -6.58 -9.28
N LEU A 21 -4.98 -7.00 -8.28
CA LEU A 21 -5.20 -8.29 -7.60
C LEU A 21 -6.57 -8.34 -6.89
N GLU A 22 -7.00 -7.25 -6.25
CA GLU A 22 -8.31 -7.14 -5.62
C GLU A 22 -9.44 -7.32 -6.64
N ILE A 23 -9.36 -6.64 -7.79
CA ILE A 23 -10.34 -6.74 -8.86
C ILE A 23 -10.39 -8.16 -9.42
N ASN A 24 -9.24 -8.78 -9.67
CA ASN A 24 -9.16 -10.13 -10.22
C ASN A 24 -9.72 -11.16 -9.23
N TRP A 25 -9.42 -11.02 -7.93
CA TRP A 25 -9.97 -11.87 -6.89
C TRP A 25 -11.50 -11.73 -6.79
N LEU A 26 -12.04 -10.52 -6.84
CA LEU A 26 -13.48 -10.28 -6.82
C LEU A 26 -14.16 -10.95 -8.00
N ASN A 27 -13.59 -10.84 -9.21
CA ASN A 27 -14.14 -11.49 -10.40
C ASN A 27 -14.07 -13.02 -10.31
N ALA A 28 -12.99 -13.58 -9.80
CA ALA A 28 -12.85 -15.01 -9.56
C ALA A 28 -13.82 -15.54 -8.48
N SER A 29 -14.21 -14.66 -7.53
CA SER A 29 -15.15 -14.97 -6.45
C SER A 29 -16.63 -14.76 -6.81
N GLY A 30 -16.97 -14.61 -8.11
CA GLY A 30 -18.35 -14.50 -8.60
C GLY A 30 -18.94 -13.09 -8.50
N HIS A 31 -18.14 -12.08 -8.24
CA HIS A 31 -18.54 -10.67 -8.31
C HIS A 31 -18.15 -10.06 -9.66
N ARG A 32 -18.52 -8.80 -9.90
CA ARG A 32 -18.07 -8.05 -11.07
C ARG A 32 -17.32 -6.82 -10.62
N ALA A 33 -16.08 -6.70 -11.03
CA ALA A 33 -15.24 -5.55 -10.69
C ALA A 33 -14.49 -5.04 -11.92
N TRP A 34 -14.39 -3.72 -12.04
CA TRP A 34 -13.71 -3.03 -13.13
C TRP A 34 -12.78 -1.95 -12.59
N LEU A 35 -11.74 -1.65 -13.35
CA LEU A 35 -10.82 -0.54 -13.11
C LEU A 35 -11.05 0.57 -14.14
N ILE A 36 -11.25 1.80 -13.69
CA ILE A 36 -11.08 3.00 -14.53
C ILE A 36 -9.72 3.62 -14.21
N CYS A 37 -8.89 3.82 -15.24
CA CYS A 37 -7.62 4.52 -15.11
C CYS A 37 -7.33 5.42 -16.31
N ASP A 38 -6.34 6.32 -16.18
CA ASP A 38 -5.96 7.22 -17.28
C ASP A 38 -5.38 6.43 -18.46
N PRO A 39 -5.81 6.73 -19.71
CA PRO A 39 -5.35 6.02 -20.91
C PRO A 39 -3.84 6.14 -21.18
N THR A 40 -3.16 7.12 -20.59
CA THR A 40 -1.73 7.35 -20.75
C THR A 40 -0.90 6.84 -19.57
N SER A 41 -1.54 6.19 -18.57
CA SER A 41 -0.86 5.69 -17.37
C SER A 41 -0.21 4.32 -17.62
N GLU A 42 0.88 4.05 -16.90
CA GLU A 42 1.46 2.71 -16.83
C GLU A 42 0.47 1.68 -16.26
N VAL A 43 -0.45 2.14 -15.41
CA VAL A 43 -1.51 1.32 -14.82
C VAL A 43 -2.35 0.62 -15.89
N LEU A 44 -2.70 1.31 -16.99
CA LEU A 44 -3.48 0.72 -18.07
C LEU A 44 -2.78 -0.48 -18.70
N THR A 45 -1.49 -0.32 -19.03
CA THR A 45 -0.69 -1.37 -19.67
C THR A 45 -0.55 -2.57 -18.73
N LYS A 46 -0.15 -2.30 -17.48
CA LYS A 46 0.06 -3.36 -16.48
C LYS A 46 -1.21 -4.07 -16.05
N ALA A 47 -2.32 -3.37 -15.92
CA ALA A 47 -3.62 -3.98 -15.62
C ALA A 47 -4.06 -4.95 -16.74
N ARG A 48 -3.83 -4.59 -18.02
CA ARG A 48 -4.08 -5.48 -19.16
C ARG A 48 -3.19 -6.71 -19.15
N GLU A 49 -1.90 -6.56 -18.86
CA GLU A 49 -0.97 -7.68 -18.71
C GLU A 49 -1.41 -8.68 -17.62
N LEU A 50 -2.04 -8.18 -16.54
CA LEU A 50 -2.59 -8.97 -15.45
C LEU A 50 -3.99 -9.53 -15.72
N GLY A 51 -4.58 -9.28 -16.90
CA GLY A 51 -5.95 -9.71 -17.23
C GLY A 51 -7.04 -8.98 -16.43
N THR A 52 -6.75 -7.84 -15.83
CA THR A 52 -7.72 -7.04 -15.07
C THR A 52 -8.68 -6.33 -16.02
N PRO A 53 -10.02 -6.41 -15.82
CA PRO A 53 -10.99 -5.66 -16.60
C PRO A 53 -10.80 -4.16 -16.43
N VAL A 54 -10.25 -3.48 -17.44
CA VAL A 54 -9.88 -2.06 -17.37
C VAL A 54 -10.57 -1.23 -18.46
N ILE A 55 -11.02 -0.04 -18.08
CA ILE A 55 -11.70 0.94 -18.92
C ILE A 55 -10.86 2.22 -18.95
N PRO A 56 -10.27 2.58 -20.09
CA PRO A 56 -9.50 3.80 -20.21
C PRO A 56 -10.43 5.02 -20.15
N MET A 57 -10.22 5.91 -19.16
CA MET A 57 -10.92 7.17 -19.03
C MET A 57 -9.99 8.21 -18.39
N SER A 58 -9.91 9.42 -18.96
CA SER A 58 -9.01 10.44 -18.42
C SER A 58 -9.47 10.92 -17.05
N LEU A 59 -8.62 10.71 -16.04
CA LEU A 59 -8.83 11.15 -14.65
C LEU A 59 -7.90 12.31 -14.25
N ARG A 60 -7.41 13.09 -15.25
CA ARG A 60 -6.38 14.12 -15.03
C ARG A 60 -6.84 15.26 -14.14
N HIS A 61 -8.11 15.67 -14.26
CA HIS A 61 -8.64 16.81 -13.55
C HIS A 61 -9.48 16.37 -12.35
N ARG A 62 -9.23 17.00 -11.22
CA ARG A 62 -9.92 16.76 -9.95
C ARG A 62 -11.43 17.05 -10.02
N ILE A 63 -11.83 18.06 -10.79
CA ILE A 63 -13.22 18.46 -11.01
C ILE A 63 -13.44 18.48 -12.51
N ASN A 64 -14.28 17.57 -13.00
CA ASN A 64 -14.67 17.49 -14.41
C ASN A 64 -16.08 16.88 -14.50
N PRO A 65 -17.11 17.72 -14.68
CA PRO A 65 -18.50 17.27 -14.73
C PRO A 65 -18.77 16.22 -15.81
N LEU A 66 -18.12 16.35 -16.99
CA LEU A 66 -18.28 15.38 -18.08
C LEU A 66 -17.73 14.01 -17.70
N VAL A 67 -16.58 13.97 -17.03
CA VAL A 67 -15.99 12.71 -16.55
C VAL A 67 -16.88 12.11 -15.47
N SER A 68 -17.33 12.91 -14.49
CA SER A 68 -18.28 12.44 -13.45
C SER A 68 -19.57 11.90 -14.06
N PHE A 69 -20.12 12.56 -15.10
CA PHE A 69 -21.29 12.07 -15.82
C PHE A 69 -21.02 10.77 -16.57
N ARG A 70 -19.87 10.63 -17.22
CA ARG A 70 -19.47 9.36 -17.89
C ARG A 70 -19.31 8.22 -16.89
N ILE A 71 -18.74 8.48 -15.71
CA ILE A 71 -18.65 7.49 -14.62
C ILE A 71 -20.06 7.12 -14.15
N TRP A 72 -20.95 8.09 -13.97
CA TRP A 72 -22.34 7.85 -13.61
C TRP A 72 -23.07 6.99 -14.65
N LEU A 73 -22.92 7.30 -15.94
CA LEU A 73 -23.52 6.54 -17.03
C LEU A 73 -23.02 5.09 -17.04
N PHE A 74 -21.70 4.90 -16.83
CA PHE A 74 -21.11 3.57 -16.68
C PHE A 74 -21.73 2.82 -15.50
N CYS A 75 -21.84 3.47 -14.34
CA CYS A 75 -22.45 2.87 -13.15
C CYS A 75 -23.90 2.45 -13.39
N ARG A 76 -24.68 3.28 -14.07
CA ARG A 76 -26.08 2.95 -14.45
C ARG A 76 -26.16 1.76 -15.40
N ARG A 77 -25.33 1.77 -16.45
CA ARG A 77 -25.33 0.73 -17.50
C ARG A 77 -24.91 -0.63 -16.94
N HIS A 78 -23.91 -0.65 -16.06
CA HIS A 78 -23.35 -1.87 -15.49
C HIS A 78 -23.89 -2.23 -14.12
N ARG A 79 -24.92 -1.49 -13.63
CA ARG A 79 -25.55 -1.68 -12.30
C ARG A 79 -24.52 -1.73 -11.19
N VAL A 80 -23.57 -0.77 -11.19
CA VAL A 80 -22.55 -0.67 -10.13
C VAL A 80 -23.22 -0.40 -8.80
N ASP A 81 -22.87 -1.18 -7.79
CA ASP A 81 -23.40 -1.07 -6.43
C ASP A 81 -22.58 -0.15 -5.55
N LEU A 82 -21.24 -0.07 -5.76
CA LEU A 82 -20.31 0.71 -4.96
C LEU A 82 -19.09 1.12 -5.79
N ILE A 83 -18.55 2.32 -5.50
CA ILE A 83 -17.32 2.85 -6.10
C ILE A 83 -16.20 2.87 -5.06
N LYS A 84 -15.00 2.41 -5.46
CA LYS A 84 -13.77 2.45 -4.66
C LYS A 84 -12.77 3.43 -5.26
N THR A 85 -12.24 4.34 -4.46
CA THR A 85 -11.31 5.40 -4.90
C THR A 85 -9.98 5.28 -4.16
N TYR A 86 -8.86 5.52 -4.85
CA TYR A 86 -7.51 5.33 -4.31
C TYR A 86 -6.70 6.62 -4.24
N SER A 87 -7.06 7.64 -5.01
CA SER A 87 -6.39 8.93 -5.02
C SER A 87 -7.35 10.09 -4.72
N SER A 88 -6.78 11.27 -4.50
CA SER A 88 -7.58 12.47 -4.24
C SER A 88 -8.36 12.93 -5.48
N LYS A 89 -7.84 12.67 -6.70
CA LYS A 89 -8.50 13.11 -7.94
C LYS A 89 -9.78 12.32 -8.20
N ASP A 90 -9.67 10.98 -8.16
CA ASP A 90 -10.80 10.06 -8.36
C ASP A 90 -11.88 10.28 -7.29
N HIS A 91 -11.47 10.57 -6.05
CA HIS A 91 -12.42 10.85 -4.97
C HIS A 91 -13.26 12.12 -5.25
N TRP A 92 -12.63 13.21 -5.70
CA TRP A 92 -13.35 14.43 -6.08
C TRP A 92 -14.27 14.23 -7.29
N LEU A 93 -13.87 13.42 -8.27
CA LEU A 93 -14.69 13.06 -9.41
C LEU A 93 -15.95 12.27 -9.02
N CYS A 94 -15.86 11.48 -7.93
CA CYS A 94 -16.97 10.68 -7.42
C CYS A 94 -17.87 11.44 -6.43
N LEU A 95 -17.50 12.64 -5.97
CA LEU A 95 -18.31 13.40 -5.02
C LEU A 95 -19.75 13.65 -5.50
N PRO A 96 -20.03 14.09 -6.75
CA PRO A 96 -21.40 14.24 -7.23
C PRO A 96 -22.19 12.93 -7.18
N LEU A 97 -21.57 11.80 -7.52
CA LEU A 97 -22.22 10.49 -7.50
C LEU A 97 -22.56 10.09 -6.05
N PHE A 98 -21.66 10.34 -5.11
CA PHE A 98 -21.90 10.10 -3.69
C PHE A 98 -23.08 10.91 -3.16
N LEU A 99 -23.15 12.20 -3.51
CA LEU A 99 -24.26 13.09 -3.13
C LEU A 99 -25.59 12.63 -3.75
N CYS A 100 -25.56 11.99 -4.93
CA CYS A 100 -26.72 11.35 -5.56
C CYS A 100 -27.01 9.92 -5.02
N GLY A 101 -26.42 9.53 -3.90
CA GLY A 101 -26.72 8.27 -3.20
C GLY A 101 -25.95 7.04 -3.67
N MET A 102 -24.92 7.19 -4.52
CA MET A 102 -24.00 6.09 -4.87
C MET A 102 -23.01 5.89 -3.71
N PRO A 103 -22.91 4.70 -3.10
CA PRO A 103 -21.91 4.46 -2.07
C PRO A 103 -20.50 4.59 -2.66
N VAL A 104 -19.64 5.34 -1.97
CA VAL A 104 -18.23 5.53 -2.33
C VAL A 104 -17.37 5.16 -1.13
N THR A 105 -16.36 4.32 -1.31
CA THR A 105 -15.30 4.08 -0.34
C THR A 105 -13.99 4.73 -0.76
N ARG A 106 -13.18 5.08 0.23
CA ARG A 106 -11.86 5.68 0.02
C ARG A 106 -10.78 4.83 0.67
N ALA A 107 -9.90 4.24 -0.13
CA ALA A 107 -8.71 3.57 0.38
C ALA A 107 -7.63 4.59 0.78
N ARG A 108 -6.94 4.35 1.89
CA ARG A 108 -5.84 5.18 2.39
C ARG A 108 -4.67 4.31 2.84
N CYS A 109 -3.59 4.34 2.06
CA CYS A 109 -2.44 3.46 2.22
C CYS A 109 -1.15 4.21 2.63
N ILE A 110 -1.21 5.52 2.88
CA ILE A 110 -0.05 6.37 3.22
C ILE A 110 -0.37 7.31 4.38
N THR A 111 0.65 7.66 5.16
CA THR A 111 0.58 8.59 6.30
C THR A 111 0.93 10.03 5.93
N ASP A 112 1.06 10.36 4.63
CA ASP A 112 1.30 11.75 4.22
C ASP A 112 0.17 12.66 4.72
N PRO A 113 0.49 13.79 5.37
CA PRO A 113 -0.52 14.74 5.83
C PRO A 113 -1.45 15.18 4.69
N LEU A 114 -2.74 15.35 4.98
CA LEU A 114 -3.71 15.78 3.97
C LEU A 114 -3.41 17.17 3.39
N GLY A 115 -2.39 17.85 3.89
CA GLY A 115 -2.05 19.21 3.52
C GLY A 115 -3.07 20.22 4.10
N LYS A 116 -3.58 21.15 3.30
CA LYS A 116 -4.52 22.19 3.81
C LYS A 116 -5.79 21.55 4.42
N LYS A 117 -6.31 22.09 5.53
CA LYS A 117 -7.52 21.63 6.26
C LYS A 117 -8.73 21.33 5.35
N ASN A 118 -8.86 22.03 4.24
CA ASN A 118 -9.94 21.83 3.26
C ASN A 118 -9.94 20.44 2.58
N ARG A 119 -8.81 19.71 2.63
CA ARG A 119 -8.75 18.34 2.09
C ARG A 119 -9.46 17.32 2.98
N ALA A 120 -9.61 17.59 4.28
CA ALA A 120 -10.36 16.73 5.19
C ALA A 120 -11.87 16.73 4.87
N PHE A 121 -12.40 17.79 4.23
CA PHE A 121 -13.80 17.89 3.84
C PHE A 121 -14.26 16.71 2.99
N ILE A 122 -13.48 16.34 1.96
CA ILE A 122 -13.87 15.23 1.06
C ILE A 122 -13.91 13.89 1.80
N TYR A 123 -13.06 13.69 2.82
CA TYR A 123 -13.09 12.48 3.64
C TYR A 123 -14.27 12.47 4.62
N ARG A 124 -14.67 13.63 5.13
CA ARG A 124 -15.84 13.74 6.02
C ARG A 124 -17.16 13.57 5.28
N HIS A 125 -17.26 14.11 4.06
CA HIS A 125 -18.56 14.30 3.38
C HIS A 125 -18.64 13.64 2.00
N GLY A 126 -17.55 13.10 1.46
CA GLY A 126 -17.48 12.58 0.09
C GLY A 126 -17.40 11.05 -0.02
N CYS A 127 -17.40 10.31 1.09
CA CYS A 127 -17.43 8.85 1.07
C CYS A 127 -18.25 8.28 2.21
N ALA A 128 -18.72 7.05 2.03
CA ALA A 128 -19.43 6.29 3.05
C ALA A 128 -18.47 5.72 4.11
N LYS A 129 -17.31 5.23 3.67
CA LYS A 129 -16.28 4.62 4.52
C LYS A 129 -14.88 4.93 4.00
N ILE A 130 -13.92 5.05 4.92
CA ILE A 130 -12.49 5.09 4.65
C ILE A 130 -11.94 3.73 5.03
N VAL A 131 -11.22 3.08 4.11
CA VAL A 131 -10.50 1.84 4.38
C VAL A 131 -9.01 2.18 4.50
N ALA A 132 -8.47 2.06 5.71
CA ALA A 132 -7.08 2.39 6.03
C ALA A 132 -6.25 1.11 6.18
N ASP A 133 -5.01 1.13 5.70
CA ASP A 133 -4.11 -0.04 5.76
C ASP A 133 -3.45 -0.21 7.15
N ALA A 134 -3.55 0.78 8.06
CA ALA A 134 -2.90 0.74 9.37
C ALA A 134 -3.64 1.58 10.42
N GLN A 135 -3.51 1.21 11.70
CA GLN A 135 -4.11 1.94 12.82
C GLN A 135 -3.57 3.36 12.96
N VAL A 136 -2.30 3.58 12.61
CA VAL A 136 -1.69 4.90 12.64
C VAL A 136 -2.45 5.89 11.74
N ILE A 137 -2.96 5.45 10.59
CA ILE A 137 -3.80 6.27 9.70
C ILE A 137 -5.13 6.60 10.38
N LYS A 138 -5.79 5.61 10.99
CA LYS A 138 -7.05 5.81 11.71
C LYS A 138 -6.87 6.84 12.82
N LYS A 139 -5.81 6.69 13.63
CA LYS A 139 -5.47 7.60 14.71
C LYS A 139 -5.25 9.03 14.20
N GLU A 140 -4.43 9.20 13.15
CA GLU A 140 -4.20 10.50 12.51
C GLU A 140 -5.50 11.15 12.03
N PHE A 141 -6.38 10.38 11.38
CA PHE A 141 -7.63 10.88 10.82
C PHE A 141 -8.62 11.32 11.89
N ILE A 142 -8.66 10.63 13.03
CA ILE A 142 -9.48 11.02 14.18
C ILE A 142 -8.90 12.27 14.85
N GLU A 143 -7.61 12.24 15.23
CA GLU A 143 -6.99 13.27 16.06
C GLU A 143 -6.74 14.59 15.30
N GLN A 144 -6.22 14.51 14.07
CA GLN A 144 -5.84 15.70 13.31
C GLN A 144 -6.97 16.25 12.45
N TYR A 145 -7.83 15.37 11.92
CA TYR A 145 -8.86 15.78 10.97
C TYR A 145 -10.29 15.66 11.49
N GLY A 146 -10.49 15.15 12.72
CA GLY A 146 -11.82 15.04 13.37
C GLY A 146 -12.78 14.18 12.55
N ILE A 147 -12.29 13.09 11.97
CA ILE A 147 -13.13 12.13 11.25
C ILE A 147 -13.68 11.13 12.24
N ALA A 148 -14.97 10.86 12.17
CA ALA A 148 -15.66 9.95 13.08
C ALA A 148 -15.05 8.53 13.02
N PRO A 149 -14.73 7.90 14.17
CA PRO A 149 -14.07 6.60 14.22
C PRO A 149 -14.79 5.49 13.46
N GLU A 150 -16.13 5.51 13.50
CA GLU A 150 -16.99 4.55 12.80
C GLU A 150 -16.93 4.68 11.28
N LYS A 151 -16.43 5.79 10.77
CA LYS A 151 -16.22 6.00 9.34
C LYS A 151 -14.94 5.37 8.81
N ILE A 152 -14.04 4.95 9.71
CA ILE A 152 -12.73 4.42 9.35
C ILE A 152 -12.64 2.95 9.73
N GLU A 153 -12.51 2.09 8.72
CA GLU A 153 -12.20 0.68 8.88
C GLU A 153 -10.72 0.46 8.66
N VAL A 154 -10.08 -0.34 9.51
CA VAL A 154 -8.67 -0.70 9.34
C VAL A 154 -8.57 -2.13 8.88
N ILE A 155 -8.08 -2.31 7.66
CA ILE A 155 -7.82 -3.62 7.06
C ILE A 155 -6.38 -3.60 6.56
N GLY A 156 -5.49 -4.24 7.31
CA GLY A 156 -4.06 -4.30 7.01
C GLY A 156 -3.78 -4.94 5.66
N SER A 157 -2.65 -4.58 5.07
CA SER A 157 -2.18 -5.18 3.83
C SER A 157 -1.84 -6.66 4.02
N ALA A 158 -2.10 -7.47 3.02
CA ALA A 158 -1.75 -8.89 2.98
C ALA A 158 -0.70 -9.17 1.89
N VAL A 159 -0.18 -10.38 1.87
CA VAL A 159 0.78 -10.87 0.90
C VAL A 159 0.33 -12.23 0.35
N ASP A 160 0.73 -12.52 -0.86
CA ASP A 160 0.56 -13.85 -1.47
C ASP A 160 1.55 -14.84 -0.83
N LEU A 161 1.04 -15.70 0.07
CA LEU A 161 1.83 -16.67 0.84
C LEU A 161 2.33 -17.86 0.01
N GLU A 162 1.79 -18.06 -1.21
CA GLU A 162 2.32 -19.07 -2.14
C GLU A 162 3.50 -18.50 -2.91
N LYS A 163 3.36 -17.29 -3.42
CA LYS A 163 4.41 -16.56 -4.13
C LYS A 163 5.58 -16.23 -3.20
N PHE A 164 5.31 -15.75 -1.98
CA PHE A 164 6.31 -15.42 -0.98
C PHE A 164 6.39 -16.54 0.06
N SER A 165 7.35 -17.43 -0.10
CA SER A 165 7.51 -18.59 0.77
C SER A 165 8.99 -19.00 0.87
N PRO A 166 9.40 -19.76 1.91
CA PRO A 166 10.77 -20.24 2.06
C PRO A 166 11.20 -21.28 1.01
N LYS A 167 10.32 -21.65 0.06
CA LYS A 167 10.55 -22.74 -0.91
C LYS A 167 11.42 -22.35 -2.11
N HIS A 168 11.71 -21.04 -2.29
CA HIS A 168 12.54 -20.55 -3.40
C HIS A 168 14.00 -20.95 -3.24
N ASP A 169 14.69 -21.21 -4.38
CA ASP A 169 16.12 -21.55 -4.39
C ASP A 169 16.98 -20.33 -4.00
N PRO A 170 17.66 -20.35 -2.83
CA PRO A 170 18.49 -19.24 -2.39
C PRO A 170 19.70 -19.00 -3.31
N MET A 171 20.12 -20.02 -4.06
CA MET A 171 21.29 -19.93 -4.94
C MET A 171 20.97 -19.31 -6.30
N LYS A 172 19.70 -19.21 -6.71
CA LYS A 172 19.31 -18.65 -8.01
C LYS A 172 19.83 -17.23 -8.18
N PHE A 173 19.44 -16.32 -7.28
CA PHE A 173 19.88 -14.93 -7.29
C PHE A 173 21.38 -14.80 -6.97
N ARG A 174 21.91 -15.64 -6.04
CA ARG A 174 23.33 -15.60 -5.68
C ARG A 174 24.24 -15.93 -6.87
N ARG A 175 23.88 -16.93 -7.69
CA ARG A 175 24.61 -17.25 -8.94
C ARG A 175 24.59 -16.09 -9.94
N GLU A 176 23.45 -15.41 -10.07
CA GLU A 176 23.30 -14.25 -10.94
C GLU A 176 24.28 -13.12 -10.59
N VAL A 177 24.43 -12.85 -9.27
CA VAL A 177 25.28 -11.73 -8.80
C VAL A 177 26.69 -12.16 -8.41
N GLY A 178 27.06 -13.44 -8.64
CA GLY A 178 28.41 -13.96 -8.37
C GLY A 178 28.78 -14.08 -6.88
N LEU A 179 27.78 -14.25 -5.99
CA LEU A 179 28.01 -14.37 -4.55
C LEU A 179 27.80 -15.82 -4.07
N SER A 180 28.76 -16.33 -3.30
CA SER A 180 28.67 -17.66 -2.70
C SER A 180 27.65 -17.71 -1.54
N ALA A 181 27.35 -18.93 -1.04
CA ALA A 181 26.38 -19.14 0.02
C ALA A 181 26.79 -18.49 1.35
N GLU A 182 28.10 -18.40 1.60
CA GLU A 182 28.71 -17.89 2.84
C GLU A 182 28.67 -16.37 2.95
N ILE A 183 28.57 -15.68 1.82
CA ILE A 183 28.59 -14.21 1.77
C ILE A 183 27.23 -13.67 2.28
N PRO A 184 27.21 -12.86 3.35
CA PRO A 184 25.96 -12.29 3.85
C PRO A 184 25.36 -11.29 2.87
N ILE A 185 24.07 -11.48 2.53
CA ILE A 185 23.28 -10.55 1.74
C ILE A 185 22.25 -9.86 2.62
N ILE A 186 22.32 -8.53 2.67
CA ILE A 186 21.37 -7.64 3.34
C ILE A 186 20.51 -6.97 2.25
N ALA A 187 19.24 -7.32 2.15
CA ALA A 187 18.35 -6.80 1.12
C ALA A 187 17.59 -5.56 1.60
N ASN A 188 17.53 -4.53 0.76
CA ASN A 188 16.62 -3.40 0.89
C ASN A 188 15.77 -3.29 -0.37
N ILE A 189 14.48 -3.51 -0.23
CA ILE A 189 13.53 -3.58 -1.36
C ILE A 189 12.53 -2.44 -1.24
N GLY A 190 12.44 -1.63 -2.29
CA GLY A 190 11.51 -0.50 -2.34
C GLY A 190 12.01 0.61 -3.25
N MET A 191 11.11 1.50 -3.63
CA MET A 191 11.43 2.66 -4.48
C MET A 191 12.58 3.50 -3.86
N ILE A 192 13.46 4.00 -4.70
CA ILE A 192 14.53 4.91 -4.27
C ILE A 192 13.93 6.30 -4.07
N ARG A 193 13.69 6.63 -2.80
CA ARG A 193 13.09 7.90 -2.36
C ARG A 193 13.71 8.34 -1.02
N PRO A 194 13.77 9.65 -0.73
CA PRO A 194 14.35 10.15 0.53
C PRO A 194 13.68 9.59 1.79
N ASP A 195 12.35 9.37 1.74
CA ASP A 195 11.56 8.82 2.84
C ASP A 195 11.84 7.32 3.10
N LYS A 196 12.39 6.59 2.13
CA LYS A 196 12.78 5.17 2.27
C LYS A 196 14.15 4.97 2.94
N GLY A 197 14.89 6.04 3.22
CA GLY A 197 16.07 6.03 4.06
C GLY A 197 17.29 5.31 3.48
N GLN A 198 17.40 5.15 2.16
CA GLN A 198 18.58 4.51 1.54
C GLN A 198 19.90 5.19 1.94
N PHE A 199 19.90 6.51 2.15
CA PHE A 199 21.11 7.20 2.64
C PHE A 199 21.52 6.76 4.05
N ASN A 200 20.54 6.57 4.95
CA ASN A 200 20.80 6.05 6.30
C ASN A 200 21.32 4.62 6.23
N LEU A 201 20.80 3.82 5.28
CA LEU A 201 21.27 2.45 5.09
C LEU A 201 22.68 2.39 4.47
N VAL A 202 23.05 3.31 3.58
CA VAL A 202 24.42 3.41 3.05
C VAL A 202 25.39 3.72 4.19
N GLU A 203 25.04 4.64 5.10
CA GLU A 203 25.87 4.95 6.26
C GLU A 203 25.95 3.76 7.24
N ALA A 204 24.84 3.07 7.50
CA ALA A 204 24.85 1.84 8.27
C ALA A 204 25.72 0.74 7.60
N ALA A 205 25.66 0.60 6.27
CA ALA A 205 26.49 -0.34 5.53
C ALA A 205 27.99 -0.02 5.67
N ARG A 206 28.36 1.26 5.69
CA ARG A 206 29.73 1.70 5.95
C ARG A 206 30.22 1.24 7.32
N ILE A 207 29.38 1.38 8.35
CA ILE A 207 29.71 0.93 9.73
C ILE A 207 29.81 -0.61 9.76
N VAL A 208 28.84 -1.32 9.18
CA VAL A 208 28.84 -2.79 9.15
C VAL A 208 30.10 -3.34 8.47
N ARG A 209 30.53 -2.72 7.37
CA ARG A 209 31.72 -3.17 6.61
C ARG A 209 33.01 -3.13 7.42
N HIS A 210 33.14 -2.25 8.40
CA HIS A 210 34.33 -2.21 9.28
C HIS A 210 34.50 -3.53 10.05
N GLN A 211 33.41 -4.22 10.42
CA GLN A 211 33.42 -5.47 11.16
C GLN A 211 33.19 -6.70 10.27
N ARG A 212 32.42 -6.54 9.18
CA ARG A 212 32.05 -7.60 8.23
C ARG A 212 32.34 -7.14 6.81
N LYS A 213 33.59 -7.27 6.40
CA LYS A 213 34.10 -6.86 5.08
C LYS A 213 33.43 -7.61 3.93
N ASP A 214 32.96 -8.83 4.20
CA ASP A 214 32.27 -9.73 3.30
C ASP A 214 30.78 -9.40 3.09
N ALA A 215 30.18 -8.59 3.94
CA ALA A 215 28.75 -8.26 3.86
C ALA A 215 28.41 -7.47 2.58
N HIS A 216 27.39 -7.93 1.86
CA HIS A 216 26.88 -7.29 0.66
C HIS A 216 25.47 -6.74 0.89
N PHE A 217 25.21 -5.54 0.37
CA PHE A 217 23.90 -4.89 0.44
C PHE A 217 23.28 -4.88 -0.95
N VAL A 218 22.05 -5.35 -1.06
CA VAL A 218 21.32 -5.42 -2.33
C VAL A 218 20.16 -4.45 -2.26
N PHE A 219 20.22 -3.38 -3.07
CA PHE A 219 19.17 -2.36 -3.18
C PHE A 219 18.35 -2.66 -4.42
N VAL A 220 17.05 -2.93 -4.21
CA VAL A 220 16.12 -3.30 -5.26
C VAL A 220 15.02 -2.25 -5.36
N GLY A 221 14.84 -1.69 -6.55
CA GLY A 221 13.82 -0.69 -6.86
C GLY A 221 14.38 0.45 -7.69
N GLU A 222 13.49 1.20 -8.28
CA GLU A 222 13.82 2.36 -9.11
C GLU A 222 13.53 3.68 -8.40
N ALA A 223 14.15 4.73 -8.89
CA ALA A 223 13.93 6.08 -8.41
C ALA A 223 12.63 6.67 -8.99
N THR A 224 11.72 7.08 -8.15
CA THR A 224 10.55 7.84 -8.56
C THR A 224 10.88 9.33 -8.64
N GLY A 225 10.39 10.00 -9.70
CA GLY A 225 10.64 11.44 -9.92
C GLY A 225 11.98 11.76 -10.59
N GLY A 226 12.53 10.81 -11.35
CA GLY A 226 13.69 11.00 -12.22
C GLY A 226 14.98 10.33 -11.73
N ARG A 227 15.87 10.05 -12.68
CA ARG A 227 17.16 9.36 -12.48
C ARG A 227 18.14 10.11 -11.54
N SER A 228 17.87 11.36 -11.21
CA SER A 228 18.72 12.15 -10.30
C SER A 228 18.83 11.55 -8.90
N ARG A 229 17.75 10.95 -8.36
CA ARG A 229 17.75 10.36 -7.01
C ARG A 229 18.63 9.11 -6.92
N GLU A 230 18.60 8.26 -7.95
CA GLU A 230 19.49 7.10 -8.04
C GLU A 230 20.95 7.53 -8.08
N LYS A 231 21.27 8.56 -8.86
CA LYS A 231 22.63 9.13 -8.93
C LYS A 231 23.12 9.61 -7.58
N TRP A 232 22.24 10.18 -6.74
CA TRP A 232 22.62 10.62 -5.40
C TRP A 232 22.94 9.45 -4.48
N VAL A 233 22.15 8.37 -4.52
CA VAL A 233 22.44 7.16 -3.74
C VAL A 233 23.76 6.53 -4.21
N ARG A 234 23.99 6.40 -5.54
CA ARG A 234 25.27 5.91 -6.09
C ARG A 234 26.44 6.76 -5.61
N LYS A 235 26.31 8.09 -5.64
CA LYS A 235 27.35 9.00 -5.15
C LYS A 235 27.59 8.84 -3.64
N ALA A 236 26.58 8.53 -2.86
CA ALA A 236 26.76 8.23 -1.43
C ALA A 236 27.52 6.90 -1.24
N ILE A 237 27.20 5.86 -2.02
CA ILE A 237 27.91 4.58 -2.04
C ILE A 237 29.39 4.79 -2.39
N ASP A 238 29.68 5.58 -3.44
CA ASP A 238 31.05 5.91 -3.85
C ASP A 238 31.82 6.59 -2.74
N ARG A 239 31.24 7.63 -2.14
CA ARG A 239 31.87 8.38 -1.03
C ARG A 239 32.11 7.52 0.23
N ALA A 240 31.24 6.54 0.46
CA ALA A 240 31.39 5.59 1.56
C ALA A 240 32.40 4.45 1.24
N GLY A 241 32.94 4.39 0.02
CA GLY A 241 33.86 3.34 -0.43
C GLY A 241 33.22 1.96 -0.51
N LEU A 242 31.91 1.89 -0.89
CA LEU A 242 31.10 0.68 -0.86
C LEU A 242 30.79 0.08 -2.23
N ASN A 243 31.47 0.54 -3.31
CA ASN A 243 31.19 0.10 -4.69
C ASN A 243 31.27 -1.42 -4.90
N GLY A 244 32.14 -2.11 -4.15
CA GLY A 244 32.24 -3.57 -4.20
C GLY A 244 31.25 -4.33 -3.30
N ASN A 245 30.53 -3.62 -2.41
CA ASN A 245 29.66 -4.24 -1.40
C ASN A 245 28.19 -3.85 -1.54
N VAL A 246 27.85 -2.86 -2.37
CA VAL A 246 26.45 -2.45 -2.60
C VAL A 246 26.08 -2.66 -4.06
N LEU A 247 25.09 -3.53 -4.27
CA LEU A 247 24.51 -3.82 -5.57
C LEU A 247 23.21 -3.06 -5.77
N MET A 248 23.15 -2.20 -6.77
CA MET A 248 21.93 -1.47 -7.17
C MET A 248 21.28 -2.20 -8.34
N MET A 249 20.17 -2.92 -8.08
CA MET A 249 19.57 -3.87 -9.04
C MET A 249 18.48 -3.26 -9.93
N GLY A 250 18.08 -1.99 -9.69
CA GLY A 250 16.94 -1.41 -10.38
C GLY A 250 15.63 -2.11 -10.03
N TYR A 251 14.64 -1.98 -10.88
CA TYR A 251 13.35 -2.65 -10.71
C TYR A 251 13.47 -4.15 -11.02
N ARG A 252 12.90 -4.99 -10.14
CA ARG A 252 12.93 -6.46 -10.26
C ARG A 252 11.53 -7.04 -10.03
N TRP A 253 11.22 -8.11 -10.75
CA TRP A 253 9.96 -8.87 -10.60
C TRP A 253 10.11 -10.12 -9.73
N ASP A 254 11.33 -10.64 -9.65
CA ASP A 254 11.72 -11.87 -8.95
C ASP A 254 12.08 -11.60 -7.49
N ILE A 255 11.31 -10.75 -6.82
CA ILE A 255 11.50 -10.44 -5.40
C ILE A 255 11.54 -11.70 -4.52
N PRO A 256 10.73 -12.76 -4.76
CA PRO A 256 10.86 -14.00 -3.98
C PRO A 256 12.23 -14.64 -4.04
N ASP A 257 12.90 -14.64 -5.20
CA ASP A 257 14.25 -15.22 -5.36
C ASP A 257 15.31 -14.38 -4.64
N ILE A 258 15.15 -13.06 -4.67
CA ILE A 258 16.03 -12.13 -3.94
C ILE A 258 15.86 -12.30 -2.43
N LEU A 259 14.63 -12.41 -1.96
CA LEU A 259 14.34 -12.68 -0.55
C LEU A 259 14.90 -14.03 -0.12
N ALA A 260 14.77 -15.08 -0.95
CA ALA A 260 15.33 -16.39 -0.66
C ALA A 260 16.86 -16.35 -0.50
N ALA A 261 17.53 -15.54 -1.31
CA ALA A 261 18.99 -15.36 -1.25
C ALA A 261 19.46 -14.51 -0.07
N ALA A 262 18.61 -13.62 0.44
CA ALA A 262 18.96 -12.68 1.51
C ALA A 262 19.09 -13.37 2.87
N ASN A 263 20.10 -12.96 3.66
CA ASN A 263 20.24 -13.36 5.05
C ASN A 263 19.31 -12.57 5.97
N MET A 264 18.99 -11.33 5.58
CA MET A 264 18.01 -10.46 6.25
C MET A 264 17.48 -9.39 5.32
N VAL A 265 16.36 -8.81 5.70
CA VAL A 265 15.76 -7.64 5.02
C VAL A 265 15.85 -6.43 5.93
N VAL A 266 16.24 -5.28 5.37
CA VAL A 266 16.31 -4.01 6.10
C VAL A 266 15.32 -3.02 5.52
N ILE A 267 14.46 -2.47 6.39
CA ILE A 267 13.51 -1.41 6.10
C ILE A 267 13.96 -0.17 6.84
N ALA A 268 14.58 0.78 6.11
CA ALA A 268 15.21 1.97 6.67
C ALA A 268 14.34 3.23 6.59
N SER A 269 13.03 3.09 6.36
CA SER A 269 12.10 4.22 6.14
C SER A 269 12.17 5.26 7.26
N ARG A 270 12.08 6.55 6.89
CA ARG A 270 12.29 7.67 7.82
C ARG A 270 10.99 8.20 8.42
N HIS A 271 9.94 8.25 7.62
CA HIS A 271 8.58 8.71 7.91
C HIS A 271 7.66 8.31 6.74
N THR A 272 6.43 8.71 6.69
CA THR A 272 5.46 8.53 5.58
C THR A 272 5.13 7.08 5.18
N GLU A 273 5.71 6.09 5.82
CA GLU A 273 5.37 4.68 5.61
C GLU A 273 4.14 4.35 6.46
N ALA A 274 3.05 3.92 5.83
CA ALA A 274 1.90 3.44 6.59
C ALA A 274 2.01 1.94 6.89
N SER A 275 2.36 1.17 5.86
CA SER A 275 2.30 -0.29 5.90
C SER A 275 3.27 -0.86 4.85
N PRO A 276 4.56 -1.07 5.20
CA PRO A 276 5.56 -1.54 4.25
C PRO A 276 5.28 -2.98 3.83
N ILE A 277 4.91 -3.16 2.55
CA ILE A 277 4.59 -4.48 2.00
C ILE A 277 5.77 -5.44 2.10
N VAL A 278 6.99 -4.94 1.93
CA VAL A 278 8.21 -5.74 2.01
C VAL A 278 8.42 -6.41 3.38
N LEU A 279 7.89 -5.84 4.47
CA LEU A 279 7.88 -6.49 5.77
C LEU A 279 7.11 -7.82 5.72
N ARG A 280 5.94 -7.78 5.10
CA ARG A 280 5.06 -8.95 4.94
C ARG A 280 5.66 -9.98 4.02
N GLU A 281 6.26 -9.53 2.92
CA GLU A 281 6.96 -10.38 1.94
C GLU A 281 8.18 -11.06 2.58
N ALA A 282 8.98 -10.32 3.37
CA ALA A 282 10.13 -10.86 4.09
C ALA A 282 9.71 -11.91 5.14
N PHE A 283 8.69 -11.61 5.95
CA PHE A 283 8.14 -12.54 6.93
C PHE A 283 7.59 -13.80 6.26
N ALA A 284 6.81 -13.67 5.19
CA ALA A 284 6.27 -14.79 4.43
C ALA A 284 7.36 -15.66 3.78
N SER A 285 8.50 -15.04 3.40
CA SER A 285 9.68 -15.73 2.87
C SER A 285 10.60 -16.29 3.97
N GLY A 286 10.23 -16.18 5.26
CA GLY A 286 11.03 -16.65 6.38
C GLY A 286 12.36 -15.91 6.52
N ARG A 287 12.38 -14.58 6.27
CA ARG A 287 13.58 -13.76 6.43
C ARG A 287 13.50 -12.90 7.69
N PRO A 288 14.57 -12.86 8.50
CA PRO A 288 14.63 -11.95 9.64
C PRO A 288 14.64 -10.51 9.14
N VAL A 289 13.97 -9.62 9.87
CA VAL A 289 13.79 -8.22 9.46
C VAL A 289 14.37 -7.27 10.50
N VAL A 290 15.16 -6.31 10.04
CA VAL A 290 15.53 -5.10 10.77
C VAL A 290 14.72 -3.94 10.19
N ALA A 291 13.91 -3.26 11.00
CA ALA A 291 13.08 -2.18 10.52
C ALA A 291 13.11 -0.95 11.42
N THR A 292 12.94 0.21 10.83
CA THR A 292 12.73 1.45 11.58
C THR A 292 11.30 1.53 12.11
N ARG A 293 11.11 2.22 13.24
CA ARG A 293 9.84 2.43 13.94
C ARG A 293 8.96 3.44 13.21
N VAL A 294 8.38 3.02 12.08
CA VAL A 294 7.47 3.85 11.25
C VAL A 294 6.22 3.08 10.87
N GLY A 295 5.12 3.79 10.63
CA GLY A 295 3.86 3.20 10.21
C GLY A 295 3.35 2.11 11.15
N ASP A 296 2.94 0.98 10.58
CA ASP A 296 2.46 -0.20 11.31
C ASP A 296 3.58 -1.17 11.76
N VAL A 297 4.85 -0.85 11.46
CA VAL A 297 5.99 -1.70 11.89
C VAL A 297 5.96 -1.99 13.39
N PRO A 298 5.70 -1.01 14.30
CA PRO A 298 5.62 -1.26 15.74
C PRO A 298 4.42 -2.12 16.18
N GLU A 299 3.41 -2.27 15.32
CA GLU A 299 2.24 -3.11 15.58
C GLU A 299 2.51 -4.57 15.18
N ILE A 300 3.48 -4.79 14.28
CA ILE A 300 3.81 -6.09 13.69
C ILE A 300 5.08 -6.68 14.30
N ILE A 301 6.14 -5.86 14.50
CA ILE A 301 7.41 -6.33 15.03
C ILE A 301 7.46 -6.15 16.55
N VAL A 302 7.57 -7.28 17.24
CA VAL A 302 7.98 -7.36 18.65
C VAL A 302 9.51 -7.54 18.67
N HIS A 303 10.20 -6.49 19.16
CA HIS A 303 11.67 -6.43 19.15
C HIS A 303 12.31 -7.64 19.82
N GLY A 304 13.21 -8.31 19.12
CA GLY A 304 13.92 -9.51 19.59
C GLY A 304 13.12 -10.82 19.53
N GLU A 305 11.82 -10.77 19.18
CA GLU A 305 10.98 -11.96 19.05
C GLU A 305 10.78 -12.38 17.60
N ASN A 306 10.27 -11.48 16.74
CA ASN A 306 10.02 -11.74 15.32
C ASN A 306 10.75 -10.77 14.37
N GLY A 307 11.61 -9.88 14.93
CA GLY A 307 12.41 -8.93 14.18
C GLY A 307 13.11 -7.94 15.10
N LEU A 308 13.92 -7.07 14.54
CA LEU A 308 14.55 -5.96 15.27
C LEU A 308 13.99 -4.63 14.79
N ILE A 309 13.60 -3.78 15.75
CA ILE A 309 13.06 -2.45 15.47
C ILE A 309 14.01 -1.38 16.05
N VAL A 310 14.33 -0.36 15.26
CA VAL A 310 15.21 0.73 15.62
C VAL A 310 14.55 2.08 15.37
N GLN A 311 15.09 3.16 15.94
CA GLN A 311 14.55 4.50 15.67
C GLN A 311 14.87 4.93 14.22
N PRO A 312 13.96 5.66 13.57
CA PRO A 312 14.23 6.20 12.24
C PRO A 312 15.36 7.25 12.29
N ASN A 313 16.09 7.40 11.19
CA ASN A 313 17.22 8.33 11.05
C ASN A 313 18.44 8.02 11.95
N ASP A 314 18.52 6.82 12.53
CA ASP A 314 19.66 6.35 13.32
C ASP A 314 20.42 5.25 12.58
N SER A 315 21.44 5.65 11.83
CA SER A 315 22.30 4.71 11.07
C SER A 315 23.16 3.82 11.98
N ASN A 316 23.52 4.29 13.20
CA ASN A 316 24.29 3.50 14.15
C ASN A 316 23.41 2.38 14.74
N ALA A 317 22.18 2.68 15.16
CA ALA A 317 21.25 1.66 15.65
C ALA A 317 20.92 0.65 14.55
N LEU A 318 20.77 1.11 13.30
CA LEU A 318 20.53 0.24 12.14
C LEU A 318 21.71 -0.71 11.89
N ALA A 319 22.94 -0.19 11.92
CA ALA A 319 24.16 -0.99 11.79
C ALA A 319 24.32 -2.00 12.93
N THR A 320 24.07 -1.57 14.17
CA THR A 320 24.11 -2.46 15.35
C THR A 320 23.12 -3.62 15.21
N ALA A 321 21.88 -3.37 14.79
CA ALA A 321 20.87 -4.39 14.58
C ALA A 321 21.25 -5.36 13.45
N ILE A 322 21.82 -4.87 12.35
CA ILE A 322 22.34 -5.69 11.26
C ILE A 322 23.47 -6.60 11.76
N LEU A 323 24.46 -6.02 12.48
CA LEU A 323 25.59 -6.78 13.04
C LEU A 323 25.12 -7.82 14.05
N LEU A 324 24.11 -7.53 14.85
CA LEU A 324 23.52 -8.47 15.80
C LEU A 324 22.97 -9.71 15.08
N PHE A 325 22.22 -9.55 14.00
CA PHE A 325 21.75 -10.71 13.22
C PHE A 325 22.89 -11.43 12.48
N LEU A 326 23.95 -10.73 12.09
CA LEU A 326 25.12 -11.37 11.47
C LEU A 326 25.98 -12.16 12.47
N SER A 327 25.97 -11.80 13.75
CA SER A 327 26.76 -12.45 14.81
C SER A 327 25.97 -13.49 15.62
N ASP A 328 24.65 -13.34 15.75
CA ASP A 328 23.77 -14.26 16.46
C ASP A 328 22.80 -14.95 15.51
N ALA A 329 23.27 -16.05 14.91
CA ALA A 329 22.47 -16.87 13.99
C ALA A 329 21.22 -17.48 14.67
N LYS A 330 21.28 -17.75 16.00
CA LYS A 330 20.12 -18.29 16.74
C LYS A 330 19.02 -17.24 16.88
N LEU A 331 19.36 -16.01 17.19
CA LEU A 331 18.42 -14.90 17.23
C LEU A 331 17.81 -14.65 15.85
N ALA A 332 18.63 -14.61 14.81
CA ALA A 332 18.17 -14.40 13.44
C ALA A 332 17.18 -15.49 13.00
N ALA A 333 17.51 -16.76 13.24
CA ALA A 333 16.65 -17.91 12.91
C ALA A 333 15.33 -17.87 13.69
N ARG A 334 15.36 -17.59 15.00
CA ARG A 334 14.16 -17.46 15.82
C ARG A 334 13.25 -16.33 15.32
N CYS A 335 13.82 -15.16 15.02
CA CYS A 335 13.05 -14.03 14.49
C CYS A 335 12.43 -14.38 13.12
N ALA A 336 13.14 -15.06 12.25
CA ALA A 336 12.65 -15.50 10.95
C ALA A 336 11.49 -16.49 11.08
N GLU A 337 11.61 -17.49 11.96
CA GLU A 337 10.55 -18.47 12.21
C GLU A 337 9.29 -17.83 12.80
N ASN A 338 9.45 -16.98 13.80
CA ASN A 338 8.35 -16.25 14.42
C ASN A 338 7.68 -15.28 13.43
N GLY A 339 8.47 -14.60 12.58
CA GLY A 339 7.96 -13.75 11.50
C GLY A 339 7.14 -14.54 10.48
N LEU A 340 7.64 -15.71 10.06
CA LEU A 340 6.92 -16.61 9.13
C LEU A 340 5.59 -17.12 9.74
N ARG A 341 5.59 -17.49 11.02
CA ARG A 341 4.37 -17.89 11.72
C ARG A 341 3.37 -16.73 11.76
N TYR A 342 3.83 -15.56 12.15
CA TYR A 342 3.02 -14.34 12.14
C TYR A 342 2.41 -14.04 10.76
N ALA A 343 3.21 -14.17 9.68
CA ALA A 343 2.73 -13.94 8.33
C ALA A 343 1.60 -14.91 7.93
N ARG A 344 1.74 -16.19 8.25
CA ARG A 344 0.72 -17.20 7.97
C ARG A 344 -0.59 -16.96 8.74
N GLU A 345 -0.49 -16.45 9.97
CA GLU A 345 -1.63 -16.16 10.82
C GLU A 345 -2.34 -14.87 10.45
N HIS A 346 -1.60 -13.84 10.00
CA HIS A 346 -2.14 -12.48 9.89
C HIS A 346 -2.16 -11.90 8.48
N PHE A 347 -1.33 -12.38 7.54
CA PHE A 347 -1.16 -11.75 6.21
C PHE A 347 -1.79 -12.54 5.06
N CYS A 348 -2.76 -13.40 5.33
CA CYS A 348 -3.46 -14.15 4.31
C CYS A 348 -4.27 -13.22 3.38
N PHE A 349 -3.97 -13.29 2.08
CA PHE A 349 -4.62 -12.45 1.06
C PHE A 349 -6.13 -12.68 1.00
N ASP A 350 -6.59 -13.93 0.99
CA ASP A 350 -8.01 -14.25 0.96
C ASP A 350 -8.78 -13.71 2.19
N ARG A 351 -8.17 -13.77 3.37
CA ARG A 351 -8.78 -13.22 4.60
C ARG A 351 -8.94 -11.70 4.50
N MET A 352 -7.90 -11.00 4.03
CA MET A 352 -7.95 -9.56 3.80
C MET A 352 -9.05 -9.21 2.79
N MET A 353 -9.12 -9.96 1.69
CA MET A 353 -10.10 -9.71 0.63
C MET A 353 -11.54 -9.94 1.12
N ARG A 354 -11.78 -10.98 1.90
CA ARG A 354 -13.09 -11.24 2.54
C ARG A 354 -13.47 -10.11 3.48
N ALA A 355 -12.56 -9.66 4.35
CA ALA A 355 -12.82 -8.53 5.24
C ALA A 355 -13.18 -7.24 4.46
N LYS A 356 -12.47 -6.95 3.36
CA LYS A 356 -12.84 -5.82 2.48
C LYS A 356 -14.21 -6.00 1.85
N LEU A 357 -14.49 -7.19 1.35
CA LEU A 357 -15.79 -7.51 0.74
C LEU A 357 -16.94 -7.38 1.74
N ASP A 358 -16.77 -7.82 2.99
CA ASP A 358 -17.78 -7.69 4.05
C ASP A 358 -18.14 -6.21 4.31
N VAL A 359 -17.14 -5.34 4.34
CA VAL A 359 -17.34 -3.88 4.43
C VAL A 359 -18.11 -3.35 3.22
N ASP A 360 -17.74 -3.76 2.02
CA ASP A 360 -18.40 -3.34 0.78
C ASP A 360 -19.87 -3.82 0.74
N LEU A 361 -20.15 -5.07 1.12
CA LEU A 361 -21.49 -5.65 1.18
C LEU A 361 -22.37 -4.92 2.20
N ALA A 362 -21.86 -4.65 3.40
CA ALA A 362 -22.58 -3.91 4.43
C ALA A 362 -22.99 -2.50 3.95
N LEU A 363 -22.10 -1.82 3.22
CA LEU A 363 -22.40 -0.50 2.66
C LEU A 363 -23.44 -0.55 1.53
N VAL A 364 -23.38 -1.55 0.67
CA VAL A 364 -24.35 -1.76 -0.40
C VAL A 364 -25.74 -2.02 0.19
N GLU A 365 -25.84 -2.89 1.19
CA GLU A 365 -27.11 -3.15 1.88
C GLU A 365 -27.67 -1.91 2.56
N ALA A 366 -26.82 -1.17 3.28
CA ALA A 366 -27.26 0.08 3.93
C ALA A 366 -27.78 1.10 2.91
N SER A 367 -27.14 1.20 1.74
CA SER A 367 -27.57 2.08 0.65
C SER A 367 -28.92 1.65 0.07
N LYS A 368 -29.14 0.33 -0.15
CA LYS A 368 -30.42 -0.21 -0.63
C LYS A 368 -31.56 0.09 0.35
N ARG A 369 -31.34 -0.13 1.65
CA ARG A 369 -32.34 0.16 2.70
C ARG A 369 -32.71 1.64 2.75
N ARG A 370 -31.73 2.55 2.56
CA ARG A 370 -32.00 4.00 2.50
C ARG A 370 -32.87 4.39 1.33
N ARG A 371 -32.62 3.82 0.13
CA ARG A 371 -33.43 4.07 -1.07
C ARG A 371 -34.88 3.62 -0.88
N VAL A 372 -35.10 2.43 -0.37
CA VAL A 372 -36.45 1.91 -0.08
C VAL A 372 -37.19 2.83 0.91
N ARG A 373 -36.52 3.29 1.97
CA ARG A 373 -37.14 4.21 2.95
C ARG A 373 -37.46 5.58 2.35
N SER A 374 -36.61 6.12 1.45
CA SER A 374 -36.89 7.41 0.80
C SER A 374 -38.04 7.32 -0.21
N GLU A 375 -38.22 6.18 -0.86
CA GLU A 375 -39.34 5.92 -1.77
C GLU A 375 -40.66 5.66 -1.03
N ALA A 376 -40.59 5.13 0.20
CA ALA A 376 -41.76 4.85 1.05
C ALA A 376 -42.19 6.04 1.92
N ALA A 377 -41.40 7.13 1.99
CA ALA A 377 -41.77 8.32 2.73
C ALA A 377 -42.94 9.04 2.01
N PRO A 378 -44.10 9.26 2.67
CA PRO A 378 -45.20 9.98 2.06
C PRO A 378 -44.76 11.40 1.69
N LEU A 379 -45.13 11.83 0.48
CA LEU A 379 -44.99 13.22 0.06
C LEU A 379 -45.65 14.10 1.12
N ALA A 380 -44.89 15.03 1.72
CA ALA A 380 -45.48 16.00 2.62
C ALA A 380 -46.67 16.69 1.89
N PRO A 381 -47.84 16.83 2.54
CA PRO A 381 -48.95 17.51 1.91
C PRO A 381 -48.52 18.91 1.52
N ILE A 382 -48.74 19.26 0.25
CA ILE A 382 -48.55 20.61 -0.26
C ILE A 382 -49.42 21.49 0.60
N ALA A 383 -48.82 22.40 1.38
CA ALA A 383 -49.59 23.39 2.15
C ALA A 383 -50.49 24.14 1.16
N SER A 384 -51.78 24.05 1.38
CA SER A 384 -52.76 24.84 0.64
C SER A 384 -52.42 26.33 0.80
N PRO A 385 -52.40 27.12 -0.27
CA PRO A 385 -52.18 28.57 -0.16
C PRO A 385 -53.21 29.17 0.78
N GLU A 386 -52.75 29.97 1.74
CA GLU A 386 -53.66 30.77 2.59
C GLU A 386 -54.58 31.64 1.70
N PRO A 387 -55.89 31.76 2.02
CA PRO A 387 -56.75 32.64 1.26
C PRO A 387 -56.29 34.09 1.43
N ILE A 388 -56.02 34.75 0.31
CA ILE A 388 -55.80 36.19 0.27
C ILE A 388 -57.13 36.84 0.67
N LEU A 389 -57.18 37.43 1.87
CA LEU A 389 -58.30 38.29 2.26
C LEU A 389 -58.26 39.57 1.41
N PRO A 390 -59.37 40.00 0.81
CA PRO A 390 -59.44 41.31 0.14
C PRO A 390 -59.51 42.40 1.19
N ASP A 391 -58.80 43.54 0.88
CA ASP A 391 -58.85 44.81 1.62
C ASP A 391 -60.24 45.45 1.60
#